data_a2c8cf0867a440b9134a8103fd1a5b70
#
_entry.id   a2c8cf0867a440b9134a8103fd1a5b70
#
_cell.length_a   1.000
_cell.length_b   1.000
_cell.length_c   1.000
_cell.angle_alpha   90.00
_cell.angle_beta   90.00
_cell.angle_gamma   90.00
#
_symmetry.space_group_name_H-M   'P 1'
#
loop_
_entity.id
_entity.type
_entity.pdbx_description
1 polymer ?
#
loop_
_entity_poly.entity_id
_entity_poly.type
_entity_poly.pdbx_seq_one_letter_code
_entity_poly.pdbx_strand_id
1 'polypeptide(L)'
;TDIFGATVHLHYGRWPKVGMFWKDGITTLDLIADYVQAADKSQIETQLVLNNTGLTLDANDAKNVTFTYGNGAVESDVASASVKSVVSGTTPAFNVVLEGKAPGAVEAQDMYVLGTYVRDVMKLNMDARNFRIFAPDETASNRLQAVFEVTGRRFLDEQIPNVDEDLDPDGRVMDSMLSEHFCEGFLEGYLLTGRHGFFDSYEAFIRIVDSMFSQHAKWLKMCNELPWRHDIASLNYILASNVWQQDHNGFTHQDPGFLDHVANKKADVVRMYLPPDANCLLSCFDHCIKSRNYVNVIVASKHPRQQWLTMEQAVKHCTQGIGIWEWASNDQGQEPDVVMACCGDTPTLETLAAVTILRRELPELKIRVVNVVDLMKLQPHTEHPHGLTDSEYDTLFTKDKPIIFAYHGYPTLIHELTYRRHNKNLHVRGYKEEGTITTPFDMRVLNDIDRFDLVIDTVRRLPQLGNRGAYLVQKMQDKLVEHRQYIRDNGIDLPEVRNWRWEDSEAPAAE
;
A
#
# COMPACT_ATOMS: atom_id res chain seq x y z
N THR A 1 -11.06 -38.15 15.62
CA THR A 1 -11.51 -36.88 16.13
C THR A 1 -12.83 -36.51 15.50
N ASP A 2 -13.78 -36.13 16.31
CA ASP A 2 -15.12 -35.75 15.87
C ASP A 2 -15.17 -34.25 15.66
N ILE A 3 -15.38 -33.84 14.44
CA ILE A 3 -15.48 -32.43 14.08
C ILE A 3 -16.78 -32.25 13.31
N PHE A 4 -17.69 -31.44 13.85
CA PHE A 4 -18.98 -31.17 13.23
C PHE A 4 -19.81 -32.46 12.86
N GLY A 5 -19.68 -33.53 13.63
CA GLY A 5 -20.38 -34.77 13.39
C GLY A 5 -19.79 -35.67 12.32
N ALA A 6 -18.66 -35.33 11.75
CA ALA A 6 -17.86 -36.21 10.93
C ALA A 6 -16.69 -36.76 11.74
N THR A 7 -16.53 -38.07 11.76
CA THR A 7 -15.40 -38.72 12.44
C THR A 7 -14.24 -38.83 11.48
N VAL A 8 -13.12 -38.22 11.86
CA VAL A 8 -11.91 -38.29 11.11
C VAL A 8 -10.78 -38.84 11.95
N HIS A 9 -10.17 -39.88 11.50
CA HIS A 9 -8.98 -40.44 12.11
C HIS A 9 -7.74 -39.84 11.48
N LEU A 10 -7.06 -38.97 12.25
CA LEU A 10 -5.84 -38.35 11.84
C LEU A 10 -4.65 -39.09 12.42
N HIS A 11 -3.75 -39.52 11.57
CA HIS A 11 -2.47 -40.04 12.01
C HIS A 11 -1.50 -38.91 12.28
N TYR A 12 -1.17 -38.73 13.54
CA TYR A 12 -0.28 -37.70 14.03
C TYR A 12 1.20 -38.09 13.95
N GLY A 13 1.62 -38.80 12.99
CA GLY A 13 3.06 -39.06 12.83
C GLY A 13 3.84 -37.91 12.24
N ARG A 14 3.20 -37.14 11.42
CA ARG A 14 3.71 -35.91 10.81
C ARG A 14 2.50 -35.08 10.45
N TRP A 15 2.61 -33.81 10.56
CA TRP A 15 1.55 -32.82 10.37
C TRP A 15 0.50 -33.26 9.37
N PRO A 16 -0.70 -33.51 9.82
CA PRO A 16 -1.76 -33.94 8.96
C PRO A 16 -2.06 -32.82 7.99
N LYS A 17 -2.11 -33.18 6.82
CA LYS A 17 -2.48 -32.28 5.78
C LYS A 17 -3.91 -32.56 5.38
N VAL A 18 -4.68 -32.55 6.39
CA VAL A 18 -6.12 -32.67 6.29
C VAL A 18 -6.66 -31.27 6.42
N GLY A 19 -7.30 -30.82 5.38
CA GLY A 19 -8.09 -29.62 5.40
C GLY A 19 -9.36 -29.76 6.21
N MET A 20 -10.39 -29.13 5.85
CA MET A 20 -11.58 -29.00 6.65
C MET A 20 -12.57 -30.15 6.46
N PHE A 21 -13.31 -30.43 7.52
CA PHE A 21 -14.37 -31.38 7.57
C PHE A 21 -15.66 -30.75 7.96
N TRP A 22 -16.71 -31.39 7.54
CA TRP A 22 -18.04 -30.89 7.76
C TRP A 22 -19.02 -31.93 8.16
N LYS A 23 -20.08 -31.43 8.66
CA LYS A 23 -21.30 -32.07 9.02
C LYS A 23 -22.16 -32.38 7.80
N ASP A 24 -23.25 -33.10 7.98
CA ASP A 24 -24.22 -33.42 6.94
C ASP A 24 -24.55 -32.21 6.04
N GLY A 25 -24.50 -32.46 4.76
CA GLY A 25 -24.69 -31.38 3.77
C GLY A 25 -23.43 -30.68 3.32
N ILE A 26 -22.29 -31.03 3.87
CA ILE A 26 -21.02 -30.47 3.47
C ILE A 26 -20.49 -31.05 2.20
N THR A 27 -19.90 -30.19 1.46
CA THR A 27 -19.51 -30.42 0.10
C THR A 27 -18.03 -30.43 -0.12
N THR A 28 -17.20 -30.22 0.92
CA THR A 28 -15.77 -30.04 0.71
C THR A 28 -14.95 -30.83 1.72
N LEU A 29 -14.06 -31.63 1.26
CA LEU A 29 -12.98 -32.21 2.01
C LEU A 29 -11.69 -31.85 1.31
N ASP A 30 -10.80 -31.16 1.99
CA ASP A 30 -9.50 -30.83 1.49
C ASP A 30 -8.46 -31.74 2.14
N LEU A 31 -7.90 -32.66 1.34
CA LEU A 31 -6.80 -33.52 1.73
C LEU A 31 -5.55 -33.08 1.00
N ILE A 32 -4.57 -32.58 1.73
CA ILE A 32 -3.26 -32.30 1.16
C ILE A 32 -2.44 -33.60 1.22
N ALA A 33 -2.64 -34.41 0.21
CA ALA A 33 -2.08 -35.76 0.14
C ALA A 33 -0.56 -35.83 0.13
N ASP A 34 0.12 -34.76 -0.24
CA ASP A 34 1.58 -34.71 -0.43
C ASP A 34 2.39 -34.94 0.84
N TYR A 35 1.75 -34.87 1.97
CA TYR A 35 2.40 -34.96 3.26
C TYR A 35 2.01 -36.19 4.09
N VAL A 36 1.11 -36.98 3.56
CA VAL A 36 0.73 -38.24 4.19
C VAL A 36 1.58 -39.34 3.54
N GLN A 37 2.25 -40.13 4.35
CA GLN A 37 2.97 -41.31 3.82
C GLN A 37 1.98 -42.29 3.18
N ALA A 38 2.42 -43.05 2.21
CA ALA A 38 1.55 -43.93 1.43
C ALA A 38 0.72 -44.93 2.31
N ALA A 39 1.27 -45.37 3.45
CA ALA A 39 0.54 -46.20 4.42
C ALA A 39 -0.57 -45.42 5.15
N ASP A 40 -0.30 -44.15 5.43
CA ASP A 40 -1.30 -43.29 6.13
C ASP A 40 -2.42 -42.87 5.19
N LYS A 41 -2.11 -42.69 3.91
CA LYS A 41 -3.13 -42.41 2.88
C LYS A 41 -4.19 -43.50 2.80
N SER A 42 -3.77 -44.73 2.75
CA SER A 42 -4.72 -45.85 2.66
C SER A 42 -5.62 -45.96 3.89
N GLN A 43 -5.12 -45.61 5.06
CA GLN A 43 -5.92 -45.63 6.29
C GLN A 43 -6.91 -44.46 6.36
N ILE A 44 -6.55 -43.30 5.87
CA ILE A 44 -7.43 -42.15 5.78
C ILE A 44 -8.56 -42.43 4.78
N GLU A 45 -8.22 -42.91 3.62
CA GLU A 45 -9.17 -43.22 2.54
C GLU A 45 -10.19 -44.28 2.93
N THR A 46 -9.78 -45.32 3.66
CA THR A 46 -10.69 -46.39 4.11
C THR A 46 -11.62 -45.98 5.25
N GLN A 47 -11.36 -44.87 5.91
CA GLN A 47 -12.14 -44.43 7.07
C GLN A 47 -13.02 -43.20 6.78
N LEU A 48 -12.87 -42.60 5.59
CA LEU A 48 -13.70 -41.50 5.17
C LEU A 48 -15.02 -42.01 4.57
N VAL A 49 -16.06 -41.96 5.37
CA VAL A 49 -17.43 -42.18 4.89
C VAL A 49 -18.09 -40.80 4.77
N LEU A 50 -18.19 -40.32 3.57
CA LEU A 50 -18.87 -39.07 3.28
C LEU A 50 -20.28 -39.36 2.76
N ASN A 51 -21.25 -39.12 3.59
CA ASN A 51 -22.66 -39.28 3.21
C ASN A 51 -23.12 -38.05 2.43
N ASN A 52 -23.61 -38.28 1.23
CA ASN A 52 -24.37 -37.28 0.46
C ASN A 52 -23.57 -36.11 -0.12
N THR A 53 -22.35 -36.31 -0.51
CA THR A 53 -21.47 -35.22 -0.97
C THR A 53 -21.18 -35.20 -2.46
N GLY A 54 -21.66 -36.19 -3.21
CA GLY A 54 -21.22 -36.36 -4.62
C GLY A 54 -19.77 -36.83 -4.76
N LEU A 55 -19.09 -37.06 -3.66
CA LEU A 55 -17.78 -37.69 -3.64
C LEU A 55 -17.92 -39.20 -3.67
N THR A 56 -17.31 -39.81 -4.67
CA THR A 56 -17.24 -41.26 -4.76
C THR A 56 -15.82 -41.69 -4.33
N LEU A 57 -15.75 -42.34 -3.17
CA LEU A 57 -14.52 -42.99 -2.74
C LEU A 57 -14.58 -44.46 -3.21
N ASP A 58 -13.64 -44.84 -4.06
CA ASP A 58 -13.41 -46.25 -4.30
C ASP A 58 -12.49 -46.80 -3.21
N ALA A 59 -13.12 -47.42 -2.21
CA ALA A 59 -12.44 -47.97 -1.05
C ALA A 59 -11.49 -49.14 -1.39
N ASN A 60 -11.53 -49.66 -2.60
CA ASN A 60 -10.73 -50.81 -3.00
C ASN A 60 -9.45 -50.40 -3.77
N ASP A 61 -9.31 -49.18 -4.19
CA ASP A 61 -8.11 -48.69 -4.92
C ASP A 61 -7.52 -47.44 -4.29
N ALA A 62 -6.94 -47.64 -3.13
CA ALA A 62 -6.29 -46.59 -2.34
C ALA A 62 -5.13 -45.85 -3.09
N LYS A 63 -4.75 -46.32 -4.26
CA LYS A 63 -3.69 -45.70 -5.07
C LYS A 63 -4.21 -44.68 -6.08
N ASN A 64 -5.51 -44.72 -6.36
CA ASN A 64 -6.13 -43.93 -7.43
C ASN A 64 -7.39 -43.19 -6.98
N VAL A 65 -7.46 -42.78 -5.71
CA VAL A 65 -8.60 -41.99 -5.24
C VAL A 65 -8.56 -40.63 -5.90
N THR A 66 -9.47 -40.42 -6.83
CA THR A 66 -9.71 -39.13 -7.45
C THR A 66 -10.86 -38.47 -6.70
N PHE A 67 -10.56 -37.42 -6.02
CA PHE A 67 -11.59 -36.57 -5.45
C PHE A 67 -12.21 -35.74 -6.57
N THR A 68 -13.41 -36.10 -6.97
CA THR A 68 -14.18 -35.26 -7.87
C THR A 68 -15.07 -34.35 -7.00
N TYR A 69 -14.71 -33.14 -6.88
CA TYR A 69 -15.53 -32.12 -6.26
C TYR A 69 -16.81 -31.98 -7.09
N GLY A 70 -17.98 -31.91 -6.46
CA GLY A 70 -19.29 -31.95 -7.14
C GLY A 70 -19.54 -30.81 -8.17
N ASN A 71 -18.71 -29.79 -8.15
CA ASN A 71 -18.53 -28.78 -9.18
C ASN A 71 -17.05 -28.64 -9.53
N GLY A 72 -16.33 -29.74 -9.60
CA GLY A 72 -14.88 -29.81 -9.60
C GLY A 72 -14.16 -29.02 -10.69
N ALA A 73 -14.81 -28.75 -11.81
CA ALA A 73 -14.27 -27.86 -12.82
C ALA A 73 -14.22 -26.39 -12.36
N VAL A 74 -15.12 -25.98 -11.47
CA VAL A 74 -15.27 -24.57 -11.09
C VAL A 74 -14.16 -24.09 -10.17
N GLU A 75 -13.66 -24.92 -9.26
CA GLU A 75 -12.59 -24.48 -8.35
C GLU A 75 -11.21 -24.56 -8.97
N SER A 76 -10.92 -25.53 -9.81
CA SER A 76 -9.68 -25.52 -10.58
C SER A 76 -9.64 -24.34 -11.54
N ASP A 77 -10.77 -24.01 -12.15
CA ASP A 77 -10.88 -22.87 -13.05
C ASP A 77 -10.77 -21.53 -12.30
N VAL A 78 -11.34 -21.44 -11.09
CA VAL A 78 -11.24 -20.26 -10.24
C VAL A 78 -9.83 -20.09 -9.70
N ALA A 79 -9.19 -21.18 -9.25
CA ALA A 79 -7.82 -21.13 -8.74
C ALA A 79 -6.79 -20.70 -9.81
N SER A 80 -7.06 -20.96 -11.07
CA SER A 80 -6.22 -20.55 -12.20
C SER A 80 -6.65 -19.23 -12.84
N ALA A 81 -7.85 -18.74 -12.54
CA ALA A 81 -8.39 -17.53 -13.14
C ALA A 81 -7.63 -16.28 -12.71
N SER A 82 -7.16 -15.52 -13.67
CA SER A 82 -6.61 -14.19 -13.41
C SER A 82 -7.70 -13.23 -12.98
N VAL A 83 -7.38 -12.33 -12.07
CA VAL A 83 -8.27 -11.20 -11.74
C VAL A 83 -8.52 -10.36 -12.98
N LYS A 84 -9.79 -10.15 -13.32
CA LYS A 84 -10.18 -9.19 -14.34
C LYS A 84 -10.20 -7.80 -13.74
N SER A 85 -9.59 -6.84 -14.43
CA SER A 85 -9.67 -5.44 -14.06
C SER A 85 -10.33 -4.62 -15.17
N VAL A 86 -10.79 -3.43 -14.84
CA VAL A 86 -11.37 -2.50 -15.83
C VAL A 86 -10.35 -1.93 -16.80
N VAL A 87 -9.09 -2.23 -16.56
CA VAL A 87 -8.00 -1.83 -17.45
C VAL A 87 -7.67 -2.97 -18.38
N SER A 88 -8.04 -2.83 -19.62
CA SER A 88 -7.51 -3.67 -20.69
C SER A 88 -6.19 -3.09 -21.18
N GLY A 89 -5.17 -3.14 -20.34
CA GLY A 89 -3.79 -2.96 -20.79
C GLY A 89 -3.18 -1.56 -20.77
N THR A 90 -3.92 -0.42 -20.68
CA THR A 90 -3.24 0.88 -20.76
C THR A 90 -3.74 1.97 -19.80
N THR A 91 -5.04 2.21 -19.68
CA THR A 91 -5.50 3.34 -18.85
C THR A 91 -6.74 2.95 -18.05
N PRO A 92 -6.77 3.13 -16.72
CA PRO A 92 -7.98 2.92 -15.94
C PRO A 92 -9.11 3.81 -16.43
N ALA A 93 -10.33 3.26 -16.49
CA ALA A 93 -11.52 4.02 -16.86
C ALA A 93 -11.90 5.11 -15.85
N PHE A 94 -11.31 5.07 -14.64
CA PHE A 94 -11.62 5.95 -13.49
C PHE A 94 -10.43 6.79 -13.08
N ASN A 95 -9.82 7.49 -13.98
CA ASN A 95 -8.75 8.41 -13.66
C ASN A 95 -9.29 9.78 -13.23
N VAL A 96 -8.50 10.50 -12.46
CA VAL A 96 -8.70 11.94 -12.27
C VAL A 96 -8.24 12.67 -13.51
N VAL A 97 -9.13 13.47 -14.10
CA VAL A 97 -8.85 14.18 -15.36
C VAL A 97 -8.03 15.43 -15.09
N LEU A 98 -6.82 15.45 -15.62
CA LEU A 98 -5.85 16.56 -15.48
C LEU A 98 -5.43 17.15 -16.83
N GLU A 99 -5.93 16.63 -17.94
CA GLU A 99 -5.59 17.12 -19.27
C GLU A 99 -5.91 18.61 -19.42
N GLY A 100 -4.91 19.39 -19.80
CA GLY A 100 -5.03 20.85 -19.95
C GLY A 100 -5.07 21.65 -18.64
N LYS A 101 -4.79 21.01 -17.49
CA LYS A 101 -4.70 21.66 -16.18
C LYS A 101 -3.28 21.61 -15.66
N ALA A 102 -2.89 22.65 -14.91
CA ALA A 102 -1.62 22.64 -14.21
C ALA A 102 -1.59 21.55 -13.10
N PRO A 103 -0.40 21.01 -12.78
CA PRO A 103 -0.25 20.14 -11.61
C PRO A 103 -0.74 20.86 -10.35
N GLY A 104 -1.53 20.17 -9.53
CA GLY A 104 -2.09 20.74 -8.29
C GLY A 104 -3.41 21.50 -8.45
N ALA A 105 -3.86 21.78 -9.68
CA ALA A 105 -5.10 22.54 -9.93
C ALA A 105 -6.39 21.75 -9.58
N VAL A 106 -6.29 20.45 -9.48
CA VAL A 106 -7.42 19.57 -9.17
C VAL A 106 -7.19 18.89 -7.83
N GLU A 107 -8.25 18.76 -7.04
CA GLU A 107 -8.24 17.96 -5.82
C GLU A 107 -9.09 16.70 -6.01
N ALA A 108 -8.63 15.59 -5.41
CA ALA A 108 -9.38 14.35 -5.31
C ALA A 108 -9.08 13.65 -3.98
N GLN A 109 -9.95 12.73 -3.60
CA GLN A 109 -9.70 11.78 -2.51
C GLN A 109 -9.24 10.48 -3.14
N ASP A 110 -7.96 10.14 -3.02
CA ASP A 110 -7.34 9.02 -3.73
C ASP A 110 -8.06 7.70 -3.45
N MET A 111 -8.35 7.41 -2.18
CA MET A 111 -9.08 6.20 -1.78
C MET A 111 -10.53 6.18 -2.27
N TYR A 112 -11.20 7.31 -2.42
CA TYR A 112 -12.54 7.36 -3.01
C TYR A 112 -12.51 7.01 -4.51
N VAL A 113 -11.50 7.54 -5.22
CA VAL A 113 -11.25 7.20 -6.63
C VAL A 113 -10.94 5.70 -6.77
N LEU A 114 -10.08 5.17 -5.89
CA LEU A 114 -9.79 3.73 -5.82
C LEU A 114 -11.07 2.91 -5.55
N GLY A 115 -11.93 3.36 -4.64
CA GLY A 115 -13.19 2.67 -4.30
C GLY A 115 -14.11 2.48 -5.51
N THR A 116 -14.22 3.50 -6.37
CA THR A 116 -15.01 3.39 -7.61
C THR A 116 -14.38 2.42 -8.60
N TYR A 117 -13.06 2.40 -8.70
CA TYR A 117 -12.33 1.44 -9.51
C TYR A 117 -12.50 0.00 -8.97
N VAL A 118 -12.34 -0.21 -7.67
CA VAL A 118 -12.49 -1.52 -7.02
C VAL A 118 -13.91 -2.04 -7.15
N ARG A 119 -14.94 -1.18 -7.06
CA ARG A 119 -16.32 -1.55 -7.36
C ARG A 119 -16.45 -2.23 -8.73
N ASP A 120 -15.83 -1.69 -9.74
CA ASP A 120 -15.94 -2.24 -11.09
C ASP A 120 -15.06 -3.48 -11.30
N VAL A 121 -13.90 -3.55 -10.64
CA VAL A 121 -13.14 -4.79 -10.54
C VAL A 121 -13.99 -5.88 -9.88
N MET A 122 -14.66 -5.57 -8.76
CA MET A 122 -15.56 -6.49 -8.07
C MET A 122 -16.67 -6.99 -9.01
N LYS A 123 -17.34 -6.08 -9.69
CA LYS A 123 -18.40 -6.40 -10.66
C LYS A 123 -17.92 -7.36 -11.76
N LEU A 124 -16.74 -7.16 -12.31
CA LEU A 124 -16.15 -8.02 -13.34
C LEU A 124 -15.81 -9.43 -12.85
N ASN A 125 -15.66 -9.61 -11.54
CA ASN A 125 -15.23 -10.86 -10.94
C ASN A 125 -16.33 -11.54 -10.10
N MET A 126 -17.56 -11.04 -10.11
CA MET A 126 -18.68 -11.59 -9.34
C MET A 126 -19.01 -13.03 -9.75
N ASP A 127 -19.10 -13.33 -11.04
CA ASP A 127 -19.43 -14.67 -11.55
C ASP A 127 -18.30 -15.67 -11.22
N ALA A 128 -17.05 -15.24 -11.34
CA ALA A 128 -15.90 -16.08 -11.05
C ALA A 128 -15.65 -16.25 -9.54
N ARG A 129 -16.21 -15.38 -8.70
CA ARG A 129 -16.03 -15.37 -7.23
C ARG A 129 -14.54 -15.41 -6.79
N ASN A 130 -13.64 -14.86 -7.60
CA ASN A 130 -12.20 -14.95 -7.42
C ASN A 130 -11.55 -13.66 -6.87
N PHE A 131 -12.35 -12.68 -6.46
CA PHE A 131 -11.85 -11.43 -5.87
C PHE A 131 -12.63 -11.07 -4.60
N ARG A 132 -11.93 -10.62 -3.56
CA ARG A 132 -12.53 -10.25 -2.27
C ARG A 132 -11.73 -9.17 -1.56
N ILE A 133 -12.43 -8.36 -0.76
CA ILE A 133 -11.85 -7.38 0.17
C ILE A 133 -11.93 -7.96 1.58
N PHE A 134 -10.90 -7.67 2.39
CA PHE A 134 -10.84 -7.97 3.81
C PHE A 134 -10.54 -6.69 4.57
N ALA A 135 -11.38 -6.32 5.52
CA ALA A 135 -11.25 -5.12 6.32
C ALA A 135 -11.79 -5.33 7.75
N PRO A 136 -11.16 -4.75 8.77
CA PRO A 136 -11.64 -4.84 10.16
C PRO A 136 -12.64 -3.72 10.47
N ASP A 137 -13.80 -3.70 9.80
CA ASP A 137 -14.83 -2.65 9.85
C ASP A 137 -14.33 -1.27 9.34
N GLU A 138 -13.44 -1.28 8.36
CA GLU A 138 -12.75 -0.06 7.89
C GLU A 138 -13.06 0.31 6.43
N THR A 139 -13.81 -0.52 5.69
CA THR A 139 -14.08 -0.32 4.25
C THR A 139 -14.67 1.06 3.96
N ALA A 140 -15.69 1.48 4.70
CA ALA A 140 -16.34 2.77 4.49
C ALA A 140 -15.50 3.95 5.03
N SER A 141 -14.85 3.78 6.18
CA SER A 141 -13.99 4.82 6.78
C SER A 141 -12.74 5.10 5.93
N ASN A 142 -12.27 4.11 5.18
CA ASN A 142 -11.18 4.21 4.21
C ASN A 142 -11.66 4.59 2.79
N ARG A 143 -12.92 5.01 2.63
CA ARG A 143 -13.50 5.51 1.37
C ARG A 143 -13.70 4.48 0.27
N LEU A 144 -13.79 3.19 0.60
CA LEU A 144 -14.07 2.11 -0.36
C LEU A 144 -15.56 1.76 -0.49
N GLN A 145 -16.47 2.48 0.16
CA GLN A 145 -17.92 2.18 0.23
C GLN A 145 -18.60 2.02 -1.12
N ALA A 146 -18.03 2.52 -2.22
CA ALA A 146 -18.59 2.33 -3.56
C ALA A 146 -18.75 0.84 -3.94
N VAL A 147 -17.99 -0.07 -3.33
CA VAL A 147 -18.10 -1.52 -3.56
C VAL A 147 -19.47 -2.07 -3.14
N PHE A 148 -20.13 -1.43 -2.17
CA PHE A 148 -21.47 -1.84 -1.71
C PHE A 148 -22.59 -1.57 -2.73
N GLU A 149 -22.31 -0.85 -3.81
CA GLU A 149 -23.21 -0.74 -4.95
C GLU A 149 -23.37 -2.06 -5.74
N VAL A 150 -22.43 -3.01 -5.59
CA VAL A 150 -22.39 -4.25 -6.37
C VAL A 150 -22.29 -5.52 -5.55
N THR A 151 -21.95 -5.44 -4.27
CA THR A 151 -21.84 -6.60 -3.36
C THR A 151 -22.10 -6.17 -1.93
N GLY A 152 -22.45 -7.11 -1.06
CA GLY A 152 -22.60 -6.85 0.37
C GLY A 152 -21.38 -7.24 1.19
N ARG A 153 -21.50 -6.98 2.50
CA ARG A 153 -20.60 -7.46 3.54
C ARG A 153 -20.90 -8.90 3.90
N ARG A 154 -19.89 -9.73 3.94
CA ARG A 154 -19.96 -11.05 4.53
C ARG A 154 -19.66 -10.95 6.01
N PHE A 155 -20.69 -10.90 6.83
CA PHE A 155 -20.57 -10.89 8.28
C PHE A 155 -20.75 -12.31 8.83
N LEU A 156 -20.02 -12.67 9.88
CA LEU A 156 -20.01 -14.03 10.42
C LEU A 156 -20.88 -14.21 11.69
N ASP A 157 -21.52 -13.15 12.12
CA ASP A 157 -22.40 -13.14 13.29
C ASP A 157 -23.88 -13.10 12.88
N GLU A 158 -24.77 -13.07 13.87
CA GLU A 158 -26.21 -12.94 13.66
C GLU A 158 -26.53 -11.61 12.97
N GLN A 159 -27.33 -11.70 11.90
CA GLN A 159 -27.78 -10.51 11.17
C GLN A 159 -29.10 -10.01 11.77
N ILE A 160 -29.15 -8.76 12.15
CA ILE A 160 -30.33 -8.13 12.73
C ILE A 160 -31.07 -7.36 11.63
N PRO A 161 -32.23 -7.85 11.16
CA PRO A 161 -32.98 -7.20 10.09
C PRO A 161 -33.32 -5.74 10.42
N ASN A 162 -33.17 -4.83 9.48
CA ASN A 162 -33.40 -3.38 9.57
C ASN A 162 -32.44 -2.63 10.54
N VAL A 163 -31.40 -3.27 11.01
CA VAL A 163 -30.33 -2.65 11.80
C VAL A 163 -29.02 -2.72 11.05
N ASP A 164 -28.70 -3.88 10.55
CA ASP A 164 -27.45 -4.10 9.79
C ASP A 164 -27.65 -3.70 8.32
N GLU A 165 -26.73 -2.89 7.83
CA GLU A 165 -26.74 -2.38 6.45
C GLU A 165 -25.73 -3.15 5.58
N ASP A 166 -26.04 -3.27 4.29
CA ASP A 166 -25.20 -3.87 3.25
C ASP A 166 -24.80 -5.33 3.52
N LEU A 167 -25.51 -6.09 4.36
CA LEU A 167 -25.20 -7.48 4.64
C LEU A 167 -25.71 -8.41 3.53
N ASP A 168 -24.85 -9.34 3.11
CA ASP A 168 -25.16 -10.36 2.11
C ASP A 168 -24.40 -11.65 2.44
N PRO A 169 -25.10 -12.80 2.61
CA PRO A 169 -24.45 -14.10 2.82
C PRO A 169 -23.43 -14.46 1.73
N ASP A 170 -23.61 -13.99 0.52
CA ASP A 170 -22.69 -14.17 -0.61
C ASP A 170 -21.75 -12.97 -0.84
N GLY A 171 -21.78 -11.99 0.05
CA GLY A 171 -21.00 -10.76 -0.02
C GLY A 171 -19.50 -10.98 -0.25
N ARG A 172 -18.88 -10.11 -1.02
CA ARG A 172 -17.47 -10.20 -1.39
C ARG A 172 -16.57 -9.30 -0.54
N VAL A 173 -17.13 -8.56 0.38
CA VAL A 173 -16.39 -7.78 1.37
C VAL A 173 -16.47 -8.50 2.70
N MET A 174 -15.34 -8.99 3.20
CA MET A 174 -15.20 -9.53 4.55
C MET A 174 -14.87 -8.36 5.47
N ASP A 175 -15.90 -7.62 5.84
CA ASP A 175 -15.81 -6.46 6.72
C ASP A 175 -16.27 -6.90 8.10
N SER A 176 -15.31 -7.37 8.88
CA SER A 176 -15.54 -8.04 10.15
C SER A 176 -15.42 -7.06 11.32
N MET A 177 -15.58 -7.58 12.53
CA MET A 177 -15.23 -6.86 13.75
C MET A 177 -13.79 -6.33 13.69
N LEU A 178 -13.42 -5.39 14.55
CA LEU A 178 -12.07 -4.86 14.68
C LEU A 178 -11.07 -5.97 15.05
N SER A 179 -10.64 -6.71 14.05
CA SER A 179 -9.78 -7.88 14.20
C SER A 179 -8.93 -8.08 12.94
N GLU A 180 -7.83 -7.36 12.87
CA GLU A 180 -6.88 -7.41 11.76
C GLU A 180 -6.34 -8.82 11.53
N HIS A 181 -6.06 -9.55 12.61
CA HIS A 181 -5.52 -10.91 12.50
C HIS A 181 -6.54 -11.91 11.92
N PHE A 182 -7.85 -11.73 12.13
CA PHE A 182 -8.86 -12.53 11.43
C PHE A 182 -8.90 -12.20 9.95
N CYS A 183 -8.90 -10.91 9.61
CA CYS A 183 -8.89 -10.46 8.21
C CYS A 183 -7.67 -10.99 7.47
N GLU A 184 -6.49 -10.91 8.09
CA GLU A 184 -5.25 -11.47 7.54
C GLU A 184 -5.36 -12.99 7.33
N GLY A 185 -5.76 -13.74 8.35
CA GLY A 185 -5.88 -15.20 8.26
C GLY A 185 -6.87 -15.65 7.18
N PHE A 186 -8.00 -14.95 7.03
CA PHE A 186 -8.95 -15.23 5.96
C PHE A 186 -8.39 -14.87 4.58
N LEU A 187 -7.70 -13.73 4.44
CA LEU A 187 -7.08 -13.36 3.18
C LEU A 187 -5.99 -14.35 2.79
N GLU A 188 -5.09 -14.70 3.69
CA GLU A 188 -4.04 -15.68 3.43
C GLU A 188 -4.62 -17.01 2.93
N GLY A 189 -5.64 -17.56 3.63
CA GLY A 189 -6.33 -18.76 3.22
C GLY A 189 -7.00 -18.62 1.84
N TYR A 190 -7.59 -17.48 1.56
CA TYR A 190 -8.22 -17.18 0.28
C TYR A 190 -7.21 -17.13 -0.88
N LEU A 191 -6.06 -16.49 -0.67
CA LEU A 191 -4.98 -16.42 -1.67
C LEU A 191 -4.39 -17.79 -1.97
N LEU A 192 -4.23 -18.65 -0.95
CA LEU A 192 -3.71 -20.00 -1.12
C LEU A 192 -4.61 -20.90 -2.00
N THR A 193 -5.87 -20.53 -2.18
CA THR A 193 -6.78 -21.20 -3.12
C THR A 193 -6.64 -20.68 -4.56
N GLY A 194 -5.70 -19.80 -4.83
CA GLY A 194 -5.48 -19.17 -6.14
C GLY A 194 -6.36 -17.96 -6.44
N ARG A 195 -7.20 -17.55 -5.49
CA ARG A 195 -8.06 -16.37 -5.60
C ARG A 195 -7.29 -15.11 -5.25
N HIS A 196 -7.83 -13.95 -5.60
CA HIS A 196 -7.19 -12.65 -5.43
C HIS A 196 -7.98 -11.79 -4.43
N GLY A 197 -7.27 -10.93 -3.73
CA GLY A 197 -7.87 -10.00 -2.81
C GLY A 197 -6.86 -9.03 -2.22
N PHE A 198 -7.33 -8.19 -1.34
CA PHE A 198 -6.46 -7.30 -0.58
C PHE A 198 -7.02 -7.04 0.81
N PHE A 199 -6.14 -6.64 1.70
CA PHE A 199 -6.45 -6.19 3.05
C PHE A 199 -6.43 -4.66 3.07
N ASP A 200 -7.56 -4.07 3.46
CA ASP A 200 -7.71 -2.64 3.70
C ASP A 200 -7.67 -2.38 5.21
N SER A 201 -6.70 -1.59 5.66
CA SER A 201 -6.50 -1.29 7.08
C SER A 201 -6.00 0.13 7.32
N TYR A 202 -6.22 0.64 8.54
CA TYR A 202 -5.49 1.79 9.04
C TYR A 202 -4.01 1.47 9.18
N GLU A 203 -3.16 2.41 8.79
CA GLU A 203 -1.72 2.22 8.82
C GLU A 203 -1.19 1.84 10.21
N ALA A 204 -1.71 2.48 11.26
CA ALA A 204 -1.27 2.24 12.64
C ALA A 204 -1.60 0.83 13.15
N PHE A 205 -2.65 0.18 12.63
CA PHE A 205 -3.12 -1.09 13.16
C PHE A 205 -2.61 -2.30 12.41
N ILE A 206 -2.14 -2.13 11.19
CA ILE A 206 -1.63 -3.25 10.39
C ILE A 206 -0.48 -4.00 11.08
N ARG A 207 0.26 -3.38 12.00
CA ARG A 207 1.32 -4.05 12.75
C ARG A 207 0.83 -5.19 13.63
N ILE A 208 -0.47 -5.25 13.93
CA ILE A 208 -1.08 -6.40 14.61
C ILE A 208 -0.80 -7.71 13.86
N VAL A 209 -0.65 -7.67 12.54
CA VAL A 209 -0.41 -8.86 11.68
C VAL A 209 1.05 -9.11 11.31
N ASP A 210 2.01 -8.38 11.89
CA ASP A 210 3.44 -8.49 11.58
C ASP A 210 3.96 -9.94 11.52
N SER A 211 3.53 -10.78 12.47
CA SER A 211 3.95 -12.17 12.51
C SER A 211 3.30 -13.03 11.43
N MET A 212 2.03 -12.81 11.15
CA MET A 212 1.28 -13.53 10.12
C MET A 212 1.82 -13.19 8.74
N PHE A 213 1.90 -11.91 8.42
CA PHE A 213 2.56 -11.42 7.21
C PHE A 213 3.95 -12.04 7.01
N SER A 214 4.76 -12.10 8.07
CA SER A 214 6.11 -12.66 8.01
C SER A 214 6.11 -14.16 7.64
N GLN A 215 5.11 -14.93 8.11
CA GLN A 215 4.95 -16.34 7.72
C GLN A 215 4.50 -16.46 6.25
N HIS A 216 3.54 -15.66 5.83
CA HIS A 216 3.06 -15.67 4.44
C HIS A 216 4.17 -15.30 3.45
N ALA A 217 4.97 -14.29 3.75
CA ALA A 217 6.14 -13.92 2.93
C ALA A 217 7.13 -15.09 2.74
N LYS A 218 7.30 -15.95 3.77
CA LYS A 218 8.12 -17.16 3.65
C LYS A 218 7.49 -18.21 2.74
N TRP A 219 6.17 -18.33 2.75
CA TRP A 219 5.47 -19.23 1.82
C TRP A 219 5.63 -18.77 0.37
N LEU A 220 5.48 -17.48 0.11
CA LEU A 220 5.71 -16.89 -1.22
C LEU A 220 7.14 -17.11 -1.69
N LYS A 221 8.13 -16.92 -0.81
CA LYS A 221 9.53 -17.26 -1.09
C LYS A 221 9.66 -18.72 -1.55
N MET A 222 9.02 -19.66 -0.82
CA MET A 222 9.08 -21.08 -1.17
C MET A 222 8.36 -21.37 -2.49
N CYS A 223 7.33 -20.61 -2.86
CA CYS A 223 6.70 -20.74 -4.18
C CYS A 223 7.67 -20.36 -5.30
N ASN A 224 8.49 -19.33 -5.09
CA ASN A 224 9.50 -18.91 -6.06
C ASN A 224 10.68 -19.91 -6.18
N GLU A 225 11.03 -20.59 -5.11
CA GLU A 225 12.21 -21.46 -5.06
C GLU A 225 11.92 -22.92 -5.45
N LEU A 226 10.68 -23.40 -5.30
CA LEU A 226 10.34 -24.80 -5.51
C LEU A 226 9.56 -25.01 -6.82
N PRO A 227 10.15 -25.68 -7.82
CA PRO A 227 9.57 -25.77 -9.16
C PRO A 227 8.27 -26.57 -9.25
N TRP A 228 7.90 -27.31 -8.20
CA TRP A 228 6.65 -28.06 -8.14
C TRP A 228 5.51 -27.28 -7.43
N ARG A 229 5.78 -26.09 -6.91
CA ARG A 229 4.75 -25.22 -6.37
C ARG A 229 4.19 -24.31 -7.45
N HIS A 230 2.88 -24.06 -7.35
CA HIS A 230 2.21 -23.08 -8.21
C HIS A 230 2.35 -21.67 -7.64
N ASP A 231 2.31 -20.71 -8.54
CA ASP A 231 2.26 -19.31 -8.17
C ASP A 231 0.97 -19.01 -7.39
N ILE A 232 1.12 -18.25 -6.30
CA ILE A 232 0.02 -17.80 -5.45
C ILE A 232 -0.27 -16.33 -5.80
N ALA A 233 -1.54 -15.91 -5.77
CA ALA A 233 -1.89 -14.50 -5.83
C ALA A 233 -1.19 -13.72 -4.72
N SER A 234 -0.73 -12.52 -5.04
CA SER A 234 0.01 -11.69 -4.08
C SER A 234 -0.82 -11.29 -2.88
N LEU A 235 -0.17 -11.18 -1.74
CA LEU A 235 -0.73 -10.59 -0.53
C LEU A 235 -0.63 -9.07 -0.67
N ASN A 236 -1.78 -8.41 -0.76
CA ASN A 236 -1.86 -6.98 -1.03
C ASN A 236 -2.44 -6.25 0.18
N TYR A 237 -1.74 -5.25 0.68
CA TYR A 237 -2.20 -4.32 1.70
C TYR A 237 -2.46 -2.94 1.10
N ILE A 238 -3.59 -2.35 1.45
CA ILE A 238 -3.89 -0.95 1.26
C ILE A 238 -3.95 -0.31 2.64
N LEU A 239 -2.98 0.55 2.93
CA LEU A 239 -2.88 1.26 4.19
C LEU A 239 -3.38 2.68 3.99
N ALA A 240 -4.61 2.91 4.38
CA ALA A 240 -5.23 4.22 4.40
C ALA A 240 -5.30 4.77 5.82
N SER A 241 -5.89 5.93 6.01
CA SER A 241 -5.85 6.59 7.32
C SER A 241 -4.42 6.68 7.86
N ASN A 242 -3.51 7.08 7.01
CA ASN A 242 -2.09 7.10 7.27
C ASN A 242 -1.69 8.11 8.35
N VAL A 243 -0.48 8.03 8.87
CA VAL A 243 0.02 8.81 10.00
C VAL A 243 -0.28 10.32 9.89
N TRP A 244 -0.17 10.90 8.71
CA TRP A 244 -0.39 12.33 8.47
C TRP A 244 -1.85 12.77 8.38
N GLN A 245 -2.78 11.82 8.49
CA GLN A 245 -4.22 12.03 8.39
C GLN A 245 -4.96 11.65 9.68
N GLN A 246 -4.22 11.38 10.75
CA GLN A 246 -4.74 11.00 12.06
C GLN A 246 -4.50 12.09 13.13
N ASP A 247 -4.37 13.33 12.70
CA ASP A 247 -4.22 14.52 13.55
C ASP A 247 -5.34 14.66 14.57
N HIS A 248 -6.56 14.18 14.24
CA HIS A 248 -7.75 14.24 15.10
C HIS A 248 -7.88 13.05 16.07
N ASN A 249 -7.26 11.91 15.78
CA ASN A 249 -7.30 10.71 16.61
C ASN A 249 -6.12 10.59 17.58
N GLY A 250 -5.04 11.34 17.32
CA GLY A 250 -3.84 11.38 18.15
C GLY A 250 -2.92 10.18 18.00
N PHE A 251 -1.92 10.12 18.87
CA PHE A 251 -0.78 9.19 18.78
C PHE A 251 -1.15 7.70 18.72
N THR A 252 -2.31 7.30 19.21
CA THR A 252 -2.76 5.89 19.16
C THR A 252 -3.08 5.41 17.76
N HIS A 253 -3.25 6.33 16.79
CA HIS A 253 -3.55 6.05 15.39
C HIS A 253 -2.40 6.47 14.45
N GLN A 254 -1.23 6.73 14.99
CA GLN A 254 -0.09 7.29 14.27
C GLN A 254 1.12 6.38 14.42
N ASP A 255 1.24 5.36 13.56
CA ASP A 255 2.39 4.44 13.51
C ASP A 255 2.62 3.97 12.06
N PRO A 256 3.66 4.46 11.37
CA PRO A 256 4.03 4.00 10.02
C PRO A 256 5.01 2.83 10.02
N GLY A 257 5.31 2.21 11.15
CA GLY A 257 6.41 1.25 11.33
C GLY A 257 6.24 -0.10 10.65
N PHE A 258 5.09 -0.39 10.03
CA PHE A 258 4.92 -1.62 9.26
C PHE A 258 5.87 -1.67 8.06
N LEU A 259 6.15 -0.53 7.42
CA LEU A 259 7.07 -0.44 6.28
C LEU A 259 8.49 -0.88 6.64
N ASP A 260 8.98 -0.53 7.83
CA ASP A 260 10.29 -0.95 8.34
C ASP A 260 10.36 -2.46 8.52
N HIS A 261 9.28 -3.07 8.99
CA HIS A 261 9.18 -4.53 9.13
C HIS A 261 9.17 -5.23 7.75
N VAL A 262 8.40 -4.70 6.79
CA VAL A 262 8.31 -5.24 5.42
C VAL A 262 9.65 -5.19 4.71
N ALA A 263 10.38 -4.08 4.82
CA ALA A 263 11.68 -3.89 4.17
C ALA A 263 12.72 -4.98 4.54
N ASN A 264 12.57 -5.58 5.72
CA ASN A 264 13.46 -6.63 6.22
C ASN A 264 13.12 -8.04 5.72
N LYS A 265 12.17 -8.20 4.82
CA LYS A 265 11.82 -9.51 4.23
C LYS A 265 12.63 -9.77 2.96
N LYS A 266 12.50 -10.98 2.43
CA LYS A 266 13.20 -11.39 1.21
C LYS A 266 12.90 -10.42 0.07
N ALA A 267 13.93 -9.84 -0.50
CA ALA A 267 13.84 -8.82 -1.54
C ALA A 267 13.01 -9.26 -2.77
N ASP A 268 13.08 -10.55 -3.13
CA ASP A 268 12.32 -11.10 -4.27
C ASP A 268 10.81 -11.06 -4.04
N VAL A 269 10.36 -10.94 -2.79
CA VAL A 269 8.95 -11.09 -2.39
C VAL A 269 8.30 -9.75 -2.09
N VAL A 270 9.01 -8.80 -1.48
CA VAL A 270 8.37 -7.58 -0.95
C VAL A 270 8.42 -6.41 -1.93
N ARG A 271 7.33 -5.63 -1.94
CA ARG A 271 7.16 -4.39 -2.72
C ARG A 271 6.44 -3.36 -1.85
N MET A 272 6.89 -2.11 -1.89
CA MET A 272 6.28 -1.01 -1.15
C MET A 272 6.10 0.20 -2.05
N TYR A 273 4.85 0.66 -2.17
CA TYR A 273 4.46 1.77 -3.03
C TYR A 273 3.81 2.88 -2.22
N LEU A 274 4.27 4.10 -2.42
CA LEU A 274 3.72 5.29 -1.78
C LEU A 274 3.32 6.31 -2.87
N PRO A 275 2.19 6.08 -3.54
CA PRO A 275 1.72 6.94 -4.62
C PRO A 275 1.42 8.36 -4.12
N PRO A 276 1.83 9.41 -4.86
CA PRO A 276 1.63 10.80 -4.46
C PRO A 276 0.24 11.35 -4.80
N ASP A 277 -0.55 10.64 -5.62
CA ASP A 277 -1.87 11.04 -6.11
C ASP A 277 -2.74 9.85 -6.53
N ALA A 278 -4.01 10.10 -6.86
CA ALA A 278 -4.98 9.09 -7.22
C ALA A 278 -4.60 8.32 -8.49
N ASN A 279 -4.07 8.97 -9.52
CA ASN A 279 -3.70 8.33 -10.77
C ASN A 279 -2.53 7.36 -10.59
N CYS A 280 -1.55 7.74 -9.77
CA CYS A 280 -0.47 6.84 -9.35
C CYS A 280 -1.00 5.68 -8.50
N LEU A 281 -1.95 5.95 -7.58
CA LEU A 281 -2.59 4.90 -6.77
C LEU A 281 -3.29 3.86 -7.66
N LEU A 282 -4.09 4.30 -8.63
CA LEU A 282 -4.77 3.39 -9.57
C LEU A 282 -3.76 2.53 -10.35
N SER A 283 -2.67 3.13 -10.83
CA SER A 283 -1.62 2.42 -11.57
C SER A 283 -0.94 1.36 -10.71
N CYS A 284 -0.54 1.70 -9.49
CA CYS A 284 0.08 0.76 -8.56
C CYS A 284 -0.88 -0.36 -8.16
N PHE A 285 -2.12 -0.01 -7.81
CA PHE A 285 -3.10 -0.99 -7.36
C PHE A 285 -3.46 -2.00 -8.45
N ASP A 286 -3.71 -1.54 -9.70
CA ASP A 286 -4.00 -2.43 -10.83
C ASP A 286 -2.86 -3.43 -11.08
N HIS A 287 -1.62 -2.97 -10.95
CA HIS A 287 -0.44 -3.85 -11.03
C HIS A 287 -0.43 -4.87 -9.89
N CYS A 288 -0.65 -4.44 -8.65
CA CYS A 288 -0.54 -5.29 -7.46
C CYS A 288 -1.59 -6.40 -7.44
N ILE A 289 -2.86 -6.11 -7.74
CA ILE A 289 -3.93 -7.13 -7.72
C ILE A 289 -3.78 -8.21 -8.77
N LYS A 290 -3.01 -7.98 -9.82
CA LYS A 290 -2.71 -8.95 -10.89
C LYS A 290 -1.43 -9.74 -10.61
N SER A 291 -0.59 -9.27 -9.71
CA SER A 291 0.71 -9.87 -9.42
C SER A 291 0.57 -11.18 -8.65
N ARG A 292 1.63 -11.99 -8.69
CA ARG A 292 1.73 -13.28 -7.99
C ARG A 292 3.04 -13.37 -7.24
N ASN A 293 3.01 -14.11 -6.13
CA ASN A 293 4.17 -14.39 -5.27
C ASN A 293 4.80 -13.15 -4.61
N TYR A 294 4.06 -12.03 -4.48
CA TYR A 294 4.55 -10.84 -3.81
C TYR A 294 3.73 -10.51 -2.55
N VAL A 295 4.36 -9.82 -1.65
CA VAL A 295 3.71 -8.98 -0.66
C VAL A 295 3.81 -7.54 -1.17
N ASN A 296 2.68 -6.94 -1.48
CA ASN A 296 2.60 -5.56 -1.92
C ASN A 296 1.99 -4.72 -0.81
N VAL A 297 2.65 -3.65 -0.43
CA VAL A 297 2.13 -2.67 0.52
C VAL A 297 1.97 -1.34 -0.21
N ILE A 298 0.77 -0.79 -0.18
CA ILE A 298 0.44 0.52 -0.77
C ILE A 298 -0.05 1.42 0.35
N VAL A 299 0.60 2.55 0.56
CA VAL A 299 0.15 3.60 1.48
C VAL A 299 -0.59 4.67 0.67
N ALA A 300 -1.83 4.97 1.05
CA ALA A 300 -2.72 5.83 0.28
C ALA A 300 -3.37 6.93 1.12
N SER A 301 -3.89 7.95 0.45
CA SER A 301 -4.57 9.09 1.07
C SER A 301 -6.09 8.95 0.98
N LYS A 302 -6.79 9.16 2.10
CA LYS A 302 -8.26 9.21 2.11
C LYS A 302 -8.84 10.63 2.16
N HIS A 303 -8.01 11.64 2.39
CA HIS A 303 -8.42 13.06 2.44
C HIS A 303 -8.22 13.73 1.09
N PRO A 304 -8.95 14.81 0.79
CA PRO A 304 -8.72 15.59 -0.43
C PRO A 304 -7.26 16.04 -0.53
N ARG A 305 -6.65 15.81 -1.69
CA ARG A 305 -5.27 16.17 -2.01
C ARG A 305 -5.18 16.72 -3.42
N GLN A 306 -4.24 17.61 -3.64
CA GLN A 306 -3.88 18.07 -4.96
C GLN A 306 -3.36 16.90 -5.80
N GLN A 307 -3.72 16.90 -7.07
CA GLN A 307 -3.36 15.86 -8.03
C GLN A 307 -2.28 16.38 -8.97
N TRP A 308 -1.29 15.55 -9.27
CA TRP A 308 -0.05 16.00 -9.89
C TRP A 308 0.14 15.54 -11.32
N LEU A 309 -0.18 14.27 -11.60
CA LEU A 309 0.14 13.61 -12.86
C LEU A 309 -1.13 13.18 -13.60
N THR A 310 -1.15 13.41 -14.93
CA THR A 310 -2.17 12.77 -15.77
C THR A 310 -2.05 11.25 -15.68
N MET A 311 -3.07 10.51 -16.08
CA MET A 311 -3.01 9.05 -16.00
C MET A 311 -1.85 8.48 -16.84
N GLU A 312 -1.58 9.05 -18.01
CA GLU A 312 -0.45 8.63 -18.85
C GLU A 312 0.89 8.86 -18.16
N GLN A 313 1.06 10.05 -17.57
CA GLN A 313 2.27 10.38 -16.78
C GLN A 313 2.40 9.48 -15.55
N ALA A 314 1.31 9.21 -14.86
CA ALA A 314 1.28 8.35 -13.68
C ALA A 314 1.67 6.91 -14.03
N VAL A 315 1.14 6.33 -15.10
CA VAL A 315 1.53 4.97 -15.56
C VAL A 315 3.02 4.92 -15.88
N LYS A 316 3.54 5.92 -16.58
CA LYS A 316 4.98 6.01 -16.90
C LYS A 316 5.82 6.11 -15.62
N HIS A 317 5.44 7.02 -14.72
CA HIS A 317 6.16 7.25 -13.46
C HIS A 317 6.14 6.03 -12.54
N CYS A 318 4.97 5.39 -12.36
CA CYS A 318 4.84 4.18 -11.55
C CYS A 318 5.57 2.98 -12.15
N THR A 319 5.64 2.86 -13.48
CA THR A 319 6.43 1.82 -14.15
C THR A 319 7.92 2.00 -13.89
N GLN A 320 8.40 3.24 -13.87
CA GLN A 320 9.78 3.57 -13.48
C GLN A 320 9.98 3.43 -11.96
N GLY A 321 8.94 3.68 -11.16
CA GLY A 321 8.92 3.65 -9.70
C GLY A 321 9.57 4.84 -9.02
N ILE A 322 10.35 5.63 -9.75
CA ILE A 322 11.05 6.84 -9.30
C ILE A 322 11.34 7.74 -10.51
N GLY A 323 11.38 9.04 -10.32
CA GLY A 323 11.73 9.94 -11.41
C GLY A 323 11.89 11.40 -11.02
N ILE A 324 12.54 12.14 -11.88
CA ILE A 324 12.63 13.61 -11.78
C ILE A 324 11.29 14.18 -12.27
N TRP A 325 10.71 15.07 -11.48
CA TRP A 325 9.57 15.87 -11.89
C TRP A 325 10.08 17.17 -12.54
N GLU A 326 10.25 17.13 -13.85
CA GLU A 326 10.82 18.23 -14.64
C GLU A 326 10.01 19.54 -14.48
N TRP A 327 8.67 19.43 -14.39
CA TRP A 327 7.79 20.57 -14.21
C TRP A 327 7.97 21.26 -12.84
N ALA A 328 8.44 20.53 -11.83
CA ALA A 328 8.72 21.07 -10.49
C ALA A 328 10.19 21.50 -10.33
N SER A 329 11.08 20.99 -11.18
CA SER A 329 12.51 21.27 -11.17
C SER A 329 12.84 22.56 -11.94
N ASN A 330 13.99 23.16 -11.65
CA ASN A 330 14.52 24.30 -12.43
C ASN A 330 16.01 24.17 -12.79
N ASP A 331 16.58 22.95 -12.64
CA ASP A 331 17.95 22.64 -13.01
C ASP A 331 18.15 22.48 -14.54
N GLN A 332 17.07 22.35 -15.30
CA GLN A 332 17.07 22.22 -16.77
C GLN A 332 17.96 21.05 -17.25
N GLY A 333 18.01 19.96 -16.51
CA GLY A 333 18.85 18.80 -16.81
C GLY A 333 20.35 19.01 -16.52
N GLN A 334 20.72 20.14 -15.93
CA GLN A 334 22.08 20.40 -15.46
C GLN A 334 22.29 19.83 -14.06
N GLU A 335 23.51 19.88 -13.55
CA GLU A 335 23.77 19.51 -12.17
C GLU A 335 23.09 20.52 -11.23
N PRO A 336 22.20 20.04 -10.32
CA PRO A 336 21.52 20.90 -9.38
C PRO A 336 22.45 21.34 -8.24
N ASP A 337 22.07 22.41 -7.53
CA ASP A 337 22.70 22.80 -6.28
C ASP A 337 22.18 21.94 -5.10
N VAL A 338 20.93 21.50 -5.20
CA VAL A 338 20.24 20.66 -4.21
C VAL A 338 19.24 19.75 -4.88
N VAL A 339 19.07 18.55 -4.35
CA VAL A 339 17.98 17.62 -4.69
C VAL A 339 16.93 17.67 -3.59
N MET A 340 15.68 17.99 -3.94
CA MET A 340 14.51 17.91 -3.08
C MET A 340 13.76 16.62 -3.43
N ALA A 341 13.86 15.63 -2.56
CA ALA A 341 13.24 14.32 -2.78
C ALA A 341 12.04 14.12 -1.88
N CYS A 342 11.05 13.35 -2.36
CA CYS A 342 9.85 13.06 -1.60
C CYS A 342 9.31 11.65 -1.89
N CYS A 343 8.69 11.06 -0.86
CA CYS A 343 8.03 9.75 -0.95
C CYS A 343 6.80 9.73 -0.05
N GLY A 344 5.61 9.54 -0.66
CA GLY A 344 4.28 9.62 -0.03
C GLY A 344 3.54 10.90 -0.36
N ASP A 345 2.22 10.94 -0.08
CA ASP A 345 1.31 12.04 -0.43
C ASP A 345 1.68 13.36 0.27
N THR A 346 1.68 13.35 1.59
CA THR A 346 1.96 14.53 2.42
C THR A 346 3.41 15.02 2.27
N PRO A 347 4.44 14.17 2.27
CA PRO A 347 5.80 14.59 1.95
C PRO A 347 5.94 15.24 0.57
N THR A 348 5.23 14.75 -0.43
CA THR A 348 5.22 15.33 -1.77
C THR A 348 4.63 16.75 -1.75
N LEU A 349 3.48 16.93 -1.09
CA LEU A 349 2.86 18.24 -0.93
C LEU A 349 3.81 19.26 -0.27
N GLU A 350 4.43 18.89 0.85
CA GLU A 350 5.32 19.81 1.58
C GLU A 350 6.62 20.08 0.84
N THR A 351 7.16 19.10 0.13
CA THR A 351 8.35 19.29 -0.72
C THR A 351 8.06 20.28 -1.85
N LEU A 352 6.94 20.15 -2.54
CA LEU A 352 6.55 21.07 -3.61
C LEU A 352 6.32 22.49 -3.07
N ALA A 353 5.69 22.61 -1.91
CA ALA A 353 5.50 23.91 -1.26
C ALA A 353 6.84 24.54 -0.84
N ALA A 354 7.77 23.74 -0.31
CA ALA A 354 9.12 24.22 0.00
C ALA A 354 9.88 24.67 -1.26
N VAL A 355 9.78 23.91 -2.35
CA VAL A 355 10.36 24.27 -3.66
C VAL A 355 9.80 25.60 -4.18
N THR A 356 8.49 25.83 -4.03
CA THR A 356 7.87 27.12 -4.39
C THR A 356 8.49 28.28 -3.61
N ILE A 357 8.69 28.13 -2.29
CA ILE A 357 9.33 29.15 -1.46
C ILE A 357 10.77 29.37 -1.91
N LEU A 358 11.55 28.30 -2.10
CA LEU A 358 12.95 28.40 -2.53
C LEU A 358 13.10 29.08 -3.89
N ARG A 359 12.27 28.72 -4.88
CA ARG A 359 12.30 29.34 -6.23
C ARG A 359 11.96 30.83 -6.19
N ARG A 360 11.02 31.23 -5.32
CA ARG A 360 10.65 32.64 -5.13
C ARG A 360 11.74 33.46 -4.44
N GLU A 361 12.30 32.92 -3.35
CA GLU A 361 13.27 33.65 -2.51
C GLU A 361 14.71 33.59 -3.03
N LEU A 362 15.04 32.52 -3.76
CA LEU A 362 16.36 32.18 -4.30
C LEU A 362 16.28 31.75 -5.77
N PRO A 363 15.87 32.61 -6.70
CA PRO A 363 15.58 32.24 -8.09
C PRO A 363 16.78 31.67 -8.86
N GLU A 364 18.00 31.98 -8.41
CA GLU A 364 19.24 31.45 -8.99
C GLU A 364 19.57 30.01 -8.56
N LEU A 365 18.93 29.51 -7.49
CA LEU A 365 19.19 28.18 -6.95
C LEU A 365 18.63 27.09 -7.89
N LYS A 366 19.50 26.19 -8.34
CA LYS A 366 19.11 25.06 -9.18
C LYS A 366 18.61 23.90 -8.31
N ILE A 367 17.34 23.61 -8.42
CA ILE A 367 16.65 22.60 -7.62
C ILE A 367 16.20 21.48 -8.55
N ARG A 368 16.51 20.23 -8.20
CA ARG A 368 15.94 19.02 -8.79
C ARG A 368 14.93 18.42 -7.84
N VAL A 369 13.73 18.14 -8.33
CA VAL A 369 12.70 17.45 -7.58
C VAL A 369 12.63 15.98 -8.02
N VAL A 370 12.79 15.06 -7.06
CA VAL A 370 12.72 13.62 -7.30
C VAL A 370 11.57 13.04 -6.47
N ASN A 371 10.59 12.44 -7.14
CA ASN A 371 9.53 11.70 -6.46
C ASN A 371 9.78 10.20 -6.52
N VAL A 372 9.57 9.52 -5.38
CA VAL A 372 9.73 8.08 -5.20
C VAL A 372 8.37 7.47 -4.96
N VAL A 373 7.92 6.57 -5.84
CA VAL A 373 6.70 5.77 -5.67
C VAL A 373 7.04 4.39 -5.17
N ASP A 374 7.97 3.70 -5.80
CA ASP A 374 8.47 2.38 -5.38
C ASP A 374 9.69 2.57 -4.48
N LEU A 375 9.49 2.39 -3.20
CA LEU A 375 10.51 2.60 -2.17
C LEU A 375 11.75 1.70 -2.38
N MET A 376 11.54 0.51 -2.96
CA MET A 376 12.62 -0.46 -3.19
C MET A 376 13.60 0.00 -4.28
N LYS A 377 13.26 1.00 -5.10
CA LYS A 377 14.18 1.64 -6.06
C LYS A 377 15.42 2.26 -5.39
N LEU A 378 15.29 2.64 -4.12
CA LEU A 378 16.40 3.25 -3.38
C LEU A 378 17.53 2.24 -3.08
N GLN A 379 17.22 0.94 -2.96
CA GLN A 379 18.24 -0.09 -2.79
C GLN A 379 19.08 -0.30 -4.05
N PRO A 380 20.34 -0.73 -3.93
CA PRO A 380 21.13 -1.20 -5.06
C PRO A 380 20.45 -2.39 -5.75
N HIS A 381 20.60 -2.48 -7.07
CA HIS A 381 20.08 -3.60 -7.86
C HIS A 381 20.66 -4.96 -7.43
N THR A 382 21.80 -4.95 -6.72
CA THR A 382 22.41 -6.17 -6.14
C THR A 382 21.69 -6.65 -4.88
N GLU A 383 20.90 -5.79 -4.25
CA GLU A 383 20.18 -6.09 -3.00
C GLU A 383 18.68 -6.35 -3.25
N HIS A 384 18.10 -5.67 -4.25
CA HIS A 384 16.68 -5.80 -4.58
C HIS A 384 16.46 -5.80 -6.09
N PRO A 385 15.58 -6.67 -6.64
CA PRO A 385 15.30 -6.72 -8.08
C PRO A 385 14.81 -5.40 -8.70
N HIS A 386 14.10 -4.57 -7.92
CA HIS A 386 13.67 -3.23 -8.35
C HIS A 386 14.75 -2.16 -8.17
N GLY A 387 15.81 -2.46 -7.43
CA GLY A 387 16.86 -1.50 -7.09
C GLY A 387 17.53 -0.88 -8.31
N LEU A 388 17.90 0.39 -8.19
CA LEU A 388 18.64 1.09 -9.23
C LEU A 388 20.11 0.67 -9.26
N THR A 389 20.73 0.72 -10.41
CA THR A 389 22.20 0.73 -10.51
C THR A 389 22.77 2.01 -9.87
N ASP A 390 24.02 2.00 -9.47
CA ASP A 390 24.65 3.21 -8.90
C ASP A 390 24.67 4.37 -9.90
N SER A 391 24.83 4.08 -11.20
CA SER A 391 24.78 5.12 -12.23
C SER A 391 23.41 5.77 -12.38
N GLU A 392 22.34 4.98 -12.33
CA GLU A 392 20.97 5.50 -12.35
C GLU A 392 20.68 6.32 -11.09
N TYR A 393 21.09 5.82 -9.93
CA TYR A 393 20.92 6.54 -8.67
C TYR A 393 21.67 7.87 -8.68
N ASP A 394 22.95 7.87 -9.10
CA ASP A 394 23.77 9.08 -9.19
C ASP A 394 23.21 10.09 -10.20
N THR A 395 22.53 9.63 -11.25
CA THR A 395 21.85 10.51 -12.22
C THR A 395 20.68 11.26 -11.58
N LEU A 396 19.92 10.61 -10.69
CA LEU A 396 18.79 11.21 -9.99
C LEU A 396 19.25 12.11 -8.82
N PHE A 397 20.11 11.56 -7.97
CA PHE A 397 20.45 12.13 -6.66
C PHE A 397 21.82 12.82 -6.62
N THR A 398 22.57 12.81 -7.71
CA THR A 398 23.97 13.26 -7.78
C THR A 398 24.93 12.47 -6.88
N LYS A 399 26.22 12.79 -6.91
CA LYS A 399 27.24 12.09 -6.11
C LYS A 399 27.56 12.79 -4.79
N ASP A 400 27.31 14.08 -4.69
CA ASP A 400 27.82 14.92 -3.60
C ASP A 400 26.90 16.08 -3.20
N LYS A 401 25.93 16.47 -4.04
CA LYS A 401 25.01 17.56 -3.72
C LYS A 401 24.10 17.16 -2.55
N PRO A 402 23.69 18.13 -1.71
CA PRO A 402 22.77 17.83 -0.62
C PRO A 402 21.43 17.30 -1.15
N ILE A 403 20.94 16.25 -0.52
CA ILE A 403 19.63 15.67 -0.74
C ILE A 403 18.79 15.95 0.49
N ILE A 404 17.72 16.71 0.33
CA ILE A 404 16.70 16.90 1.37
C ILE A 404 15.55 15.97 1.01
N PHE A 405 15.35 14.93 1.83
CA PHE A 405 14.39 13.86 1.54
C PHE A 405 13.24 13.90 2.55
N ALA A 406 12.05 14.26 2.10
CA ALA A 406 10.82 14.16 2.87
C ALA A 406 10.20 12.77 2.66
N TYR A 407 10.09 12.00 3.73
CA TYR A 407 9.62 10.62 3.72
C TYR A 407 8.40 10.43 4.61
N HIS A 408 7.50 9.57 4.18
CA HIS A 408 6.24 9.27 4.86
C HIS A 408 6.43 8.69 6.27
N GLY A 409 7.33 7.74 6.43
CA GLY A 409 7.55 6.98 7.68
C GLY A 409 8.80 7.41 8.45
N TYR A 410 9.41 6.47 9.14
CA TYR A 410 10.61 6.72 9.94
C TYR A 410 11.84 7.00 9.07
N PRO A 411 12.58 8.09 9.29
CA PRO A 411 13.76 8.46 8.49
C PRO A 411 14.82 7.37 8.39
N THR A 412 14.92 6.51 9.41
CA THR A 412 15.90 5.41 9.48
C THR A 412 15.79 4.45 8.31
N LEU A 413 14.57 4.17 7.82
CA LEU A 413 14.36 3.27 6.69
C LEU A 413 15.03 3.80 5.41
N ILE A 414 14.93 5.10 5.12
CA ILE A 414 15.60 5.67 3.95
C ILE A 414 17.12 5.55 4.08
N HIS A 415 17.67 5.79 5.27
CA HIS A 415 19.10 5.60 5.50
C HIS A 415 19.52 4.13 5.33
N GLU A 416 18.70 3.19 5.79
CA GLU A 416 18.93 1.75 5.59
C GLU A 416 18.96 1.39 4.11
N LEU A 417 17.97 1.82 3.33
CA LEU A 417 17.87 1.51 1.92
C LEU A 417 18.99 2.15 1.07
N THR A 418 19.57 3.25 1.53
CA THR A 418 20.55 4.05 0.76
C THR A 418 21.97 3.99 1.30
N TYR A 419 22.23 3.28 2.41
CA TYR A 419 23.54 3.35 3.06
C TYR A 419 24.73 2.93 2.17
N ARG A 420 24.48 2.09 1.15
CA ARG A 420 25.49 1.64 0.17
C ARG A 420 25.68 2.62 -1.01
N ARG A 421 24.84 3.64 -1.16
CA ARG A 421 24.93 4.63 -2.22
C ARG A 421 26.12 5.57 -2.04
N HIS A 422 26.58 6.15 -3.15
CA HIS A 422 27.75 7.04 -3.14
C HIS A 422 27.49 8.33 -2.38
N ASN A 423 26.38 8.99 -2.66
CA ASN A 423 26.04 10.25 -2.03
C ASN A 423 25.64 10.04 -0.55
N LYS A 424 26.49 10.54 0.34
CA LYS A 424 26.27 10.54 1.80
C LYS A 424 25.70 11.85 2.34
N ASN A 425 25.54 12.85 1.48
CA ASN A 425 24.97 14.14 1.84
C ASN A 425 23.44 14.09 1.82
N LEU A 426 22.88 13.07 2.47
CA LEU A 426 21.46 12.75 2.54
C LEU A 426 20.89 13.14 3.91
N HIS A 427 19.88 13.99 3.89
CA HIS A 427 19.18 14.52 5.05
C HIS A 427 17.70 14.17 4.94
N VAL A 428 17.27 13.23 5.78
CA VAL A 428 15.91 12.69 5.74
C VAL A 428 15.05 13.31 6.83
N ARG A 429 13.83 13.72 6.47
CA ARG A 429 12.77 14.13 7.35
C ARG A 429 11.60 13.16 7.21
N GLY A 430 10.96 12.85 8.31
CA GLY A 430 9.83 11.93 8.35
C GLY A 430 9.19 11.92 9.73
N TYR A 431 8.40 10.90 10.03
CA TYR A 431 7.77 10.76 11.32
C TYR A 431 8.80 10.49 12.44
N LYS A 432 8.68 11.21 13.57
CA LYS A 432 9.62 11.18 14.70
C LYS A 432 8.98 10.78 16.02
N GLU A 433 7.82 10.15 16.01
CA GLU A 433 7.01 9.86 17.21
C GLU A 433 6.49 11.10 17.95
N GLU A 434 6.42 12.23 17.27
CA GLU A 434 5.80 13.46 17.79
C GLU A 434 4.31 13.50 17.42
N GLY A 435 3.61 12.39 17.74
CA GLY A 435 2.18 12.23 17.50
C GLY A 435 1.33 12.89 18.56
N THR A 436 0.25 13.56 18.15
CA THR A 436 -0.70 14.20 19.07
C THR A 436 -2.01 14.54 18.35
N ILE A 437 -2.97 15.05 19.09
CA ILE A 437 -4.17 15.71 18.54
C ILE A 437 -3.81 17.17 18.30
N THR A 438 -3.84 17.60 17.04
CA THR A 438 -3.51 18.95 16.62
C THR A 438 -4.13 19.28 15.25
N THR A 439 -3.65 20.32 14.56
CA THR A 439 -4.04 20.59 13.17
C THR A 439 -3.18 19.79 12.19
N PRO A 440 -3.66 19.51 10.95
CA PRO A 440 -2.90 18.74 9.97
C PRO A 440 -1.50 19.27 9.66
N PHE A 441 -1.33 20.58 9.61
CA PHE A 441 -0.01 21.16 9.35
C PHE A 441 0.88 21.18 10.59
N ASP A 442 0.30 21.43 11.78
CA ASP A 442 1.06 21.38 13.04
C ASP A 442 1.65 19.99 13.30
N MET A 443 0.92 18.94 12.92
CA MET A 443 1.45 17.56 12.95
C MET A 443 2.74 17.42 12.13
N ARG A 444 2.84 18.11 10.98
CA ARG A 444 4.05 18.13 10.15
C ARG A 444 5.15 18.95 10.78
N VAL A 445 4.79 20.10 11.40
CA VAL A 445 5.73 20.97 12.13
C VAL A 445 6.36 20.25 13.31
N LEU A 446 5.59 19.50 14.09
CA LEU A 446 6.12 18.70 15.21
C LEU A 446 7.15 17.66 14.76
N ASN A 447 6.99 17.17 13.54
CA ASN A 447 7.88 16.17 12.96
C ASN A 447 8.95 16.75 12.00
N ASP A 448 9.12 18.07 11.91
CA ASP A 448 10.07 18.82 11.07
C ASP A 448 9.98 18.43 9.57
N ILE A 449 8.80 18.07 9.07
CA ILE A 449 8.59 17.68 7.67
C ILE A 449 7.77 18.71 6.89
N ASP A 450 7.39 19.77 7.55
CA ASP A 450 6.67 20.88 6.93
C ASP A 450 7.56 21.69 5.96
N ARG A 451 6.89 22.47 5.09
CA ARG A 451 7.55 23.29 4.07
C ARG A 451 8.58 24.28 4.61
N PHE A 452 8.38 24.84 5.79
CA PHE A 452 9.27 25.82 6.37
C PHE A 452 10.56 25.15 6.89
N ASP A 453 10.43 24.04 7.58
CA ASP A 453 11.59 23.26 8.05
C ASP A 453 12.38 22.64 6.89
N LEU A 454 11.70 22.18 5.81
CA LEU A 454 12.37 21.72 4.60
C LEU A 454 13.18 22.84 3.91
N VAL A 455 12.68 24.08 3.89
CA VAL A 455 13.43 25.25 3.41
C VAL A 455 14.62 25.54 4.31
N ILE A 456 14.43 25.54 5.63
CA ILE A 456 15.51 25.78 6.60
C ILE A 456 16.64 24.74 6.42
N ASP A 457 16.27 23.47 6.28
CA ASP A 457 17.25 22.40 6.07
C ASP A 457 18.02 22.57 4.76
N THR A 458 17.32 22.90 3.68
CA THR A 458 17.95 23.18 2.38
C THR A 458 18.98 24.28 2.51
N VAL A 459 18.60 25.42 3.06
CA VAL A 459 19.48 26.60 3.18
C VAL A 459 20.68 26.30 4.06
N ARG A 460 20.52 25.59 5.15
CA ARG A 460 21.62 25.22 6.05
C ARG A 460 22.68 24.31 5.40
N ARG A 461 22.33 23.62 4.31
CA ARG A 461 23.25 22.76 3.54
C ARG A 461 23.92 23.48 2.39
N LEU A 462 23.59 24.74 2.18
CA LEU A 462 24.08 25.58 1.09
C LEU A 462 24.83 26.82 1.63
N PRO A 463 26.02 26.65 2.21
CA PRO A 463 26.75 27.74 2.89
C PRO A 463 27.11 28.90 1.95
N GLN A 464 27.13 28.66 0.62
CA GLN A 464 27.35 29.68 -0.39
C GLN A 464 26.25 30.77 -0.42
N LEU A 465 25.08 30.53 0.16
CA LEU A 465 23.99 31.49 0.26
C LEU A 465 24.27 32.63 1.25
N GLY A 466 25.22 32.45 2.18
CA GLY A 466 25.67 33.48 3.09
C GLY A 466 24.54 34.21 3.84
N ASN A 467 24.54 35.53 3.85
CA ASN A 467 23.56 36.33 4.56
C ASN A 467 22.14 36.19 4.02
N ARG A 468 21.97 35.94 2.71
CA ARG A 468 20.62 35.70 2.13
C ARG A 468 20.02 34.42 2.70
N GLY A 469 20.84 33.36 2.81
CA GLY A 469 20.42 32.14 3.45
C GLY A 469 20.02 32.34 4.92
N ALA A 470 20.83 33.08 5.70
CA ALA A 470 20.53 33.38 7.10
C ALA A 470 19.22 34.17 7.25
N TYR A 471 18.96 35.13 6.38
CA TYR A 471 17.69 35.86 6.36
C TYR A 471 16.52 34.97 6.06
N LEU A 472 16.62 34.07 5.07
CA LEU A 472 15.54 33.14 4.73
C LEU A 472 15.25 32.14 5.86
N VAL A 473 16.28 31.63 6.53
CA VAL A 473 16.11 30.79 7.73
C VAL A 473 15.30 31.52 8.79
N GLN A 474 15.67 32.80 9.10
CA GLN A 474 14.93 33.58 10.10
C GLN A 474 13.48 33.78 9.67
N LYS A 475 13.23 34.13 8.40
CA LYS A 475 11.87 34.28 7.85
C LYS A 475 11.02 33.04 8.02
N MET A 476 11.58 31.83 7.80
CA MET A 476 10.86 30.58 8.00
C MET A 476 10.59 30.29 9.48
N GLN A 477 11.53 30.59 10.35
CA GLN A 477 11.35 30.49 11.80
C GLN A 477 10.23 31.43 12.30
N ASP A 478 10.17 32.63 11.78
CA ASP A 478 9.10 33.59 12.12
C ASP A 478 7.73 33.05 11.65
N LYS A 479 7.67 32.40 10.48
CA LYS A 479 6.45 31.71 9.99
C LYS A 479 6.00 30.57 10.91
N LEU A 480 6.92 29.76 11.42
CA LEU A 480 6.59 28.73 12.40
C LEU A 480 6.03 29.31 13.72
N VAL A 481 6.56 30.46 14.16
CA VAL A 481 6.03 31.17 15.35
C VAL A 481 4.62 31.71 15.07
N GLU A 482 4.42 32.35 13.90
CA GLU A 482 3.12 32.85 13.45
C GLU A 482 2.10 31.73 13.39
N HIS A 483 2.45 30.57 12.81
CA HIS A 483 1.61 29.40 12.73
C HIS A 483 1.16 28.92 14.13
N ARG A 484 2.11 28.75 15.05
CA ARG A 484 1.79 28.32 16.44
C ARG A 484 0.86 29.27 17.15
N GLN A 485 1.00 30.57 16.94
CA GLN A 485 0.10 31.56 17.49
C GLN A 485 -1.30 31.42 16.87
N TYR A 486 -1.34 31.31 15.54
CA TYR A 486 -2.60 31.24 14.80
C TYR A 486 -3.44 30.02 15.18
N ILE A 487 -2.84 28.85 15.32
CA ILE A 487 -3.58 27.63 15.71
C ILE A 487 -4.12 27.72 17.15
N ARG A 488 -3.41 28.39 18.07
CA ARG A 488 -3.89 28.61 19.43
C ARG A 488 -5.13 29.51 19.45
N ASP A 489 -5.16 30.52 18.60
CA ASP A 489 -6.23 31.51 18.57
C ASP A 489 -7.44 31.02 17.75
N ASN A 490 -7.24 30.17 16.73
CA ASN A 490 -8.27 29.83 15.77
C ASN A 490 -8.60 28.33 15.70
N GLY A 491 -7.78 27.44 16.20
CA GLY A 491 -7.96 25.98 16.14
C GLY A 491 -7.83 25.37 14.74
N ILE A 492 -7.25 26.09 13.78
CA ILE A 492 -7.07 25.67 12.39
C ILE A 492 -5.73 26.18 11.87
N ASP A 493 -5.20 25.57 10.80
CA ASP A 493 -3.96 25.99 10.15
C ASP A 493 -4.08 27.36 9.47
N LEU A 494 -2.94 28.06 9.31
CA LEU A 494 -2.86 29.32 8.57
C LEU A 494 -3.52 29.23 7.19
N PRO A 495 -4.27 30.26 6.75
CA PRO A 495 -4.94 30.27 5.45
C PRO A 495 -3.96 30.05 4.27
N GLU A 496 -2.77 30.63 4.34
CA GLU A 496 -1.72 30.49 3.30
C GLU A 496 -1.21 29.05 3.19
N VAL A 497 -1.24 28.28 4.28
CA VAL A 497 -0.87 26.86 4.29
C VAL A 497 -2.01 25.99 3.75
N ARG A 498 -3.23 26.21 4.24
CA ARG A 498 -4.41 25.45 3.83
C ARG A 498 -4.77 25.62 2.36
N ASN A 499 -4.66 26.85 1.86
CA ASN A 499 -5.08 27.22 0.52
C ASN A 499 -3.94 27.18 -0.50
N TRP A 500 -2.74 26.77 -0.09
CA TRP A 500 -1.61 26.73 -1.01
C TRP A 500 -1.91 25.81 -2.23
N ARG A 501 -1.52 26.28 -3.41
CA ARG A 501 -1.60 25.56 -4.68
C ARG A 501 -0.30 25.73 -5.46
N TRP A 502 0.10 24.72 -6.20
CA TRP A 502 1.30 24.79 -7.04
C TRP A 502 1.21 25.87 -8.10
N GLU A 503 0.03 26.03 -8.71
CA GLU A 503 -0.21 27.04 -9.75
C GLU A 503 0.04 28.48 -9.28
N ASP A 504 -0.04 28.76 -7.98
CA ASP A 504 0.27 30.08 -7.41
C ASP A 504 1.78 30.41 -7.45
N SER A 505 2.62 29.40 -7.73
CA SER A 505 4.08 29.55 -7.72
C SER A 505 4.64 30.31 -8.91
N GLU A 506 3.87 30.46 -10.00
CA GLU A 506 4.28 31.19 -11.22
C GLU A 506 3.81 32.66 -11.23
N ALA A 507 3.00 33.09 -10.29
CA ALA A 507 2.62 34.48 -10.16
C ALA A 507 3.84 35.32 -9.72
N PRO A 508 4.22 36.37 -10.46
CA PRO A 508 5.27 37.28 -10.00
C PRO A 508 4.86 37.89 -8.67
N ALA A 509 5.80 37.98 -7.73
CA ALA A 509 5.56 38.64 -6.45
C ALA A 509 4.93 40.01 -6.73
N ALA A 510 3.76 40.26 -6.17
CA ALA A 510 3.16 41.58 -6.22
C ALA A 510 4.15 42.57 -5.59
N GLU A 511 4.57 43.58 -6.34
CA GLU A 511 5.48 44.65 -5.94
C GLU A 511 4.96 45.45 -4.73
#